data_6f1bdf4bd8c6cd2ad32edd6b93299d56
#
_entry.id   6f1bdf4bd8c6cd2ad32edd6b93299d56
#
_cell.length_a   1.000
_cell.length_b   1.000
_cell.length_c   1.000
_cell.angle_alpha   90.00
_cell.angle_beta   90.00
_cell.angle_gamma   90.00
#
_symmetry.space_group_name_H-M   'P 1'
#
loop_
_entity.id
_entity.type
_entity.pdbx_description
1 polymer ?
#
loop_
_entity_poly.entity_id
_entity_poly.type
_entity_poly.pdbx_seq_one_letter_code
_entity_poly.pdbx_strand_id
1 'polypeptide(L)'
;MHLRKLRSKPVTRVAVTALVCSAALLDASLAAAADGGPKAFSADALPTWQTEGIVWSMAAANGVVYVGGTFEAVRPPGAAPGRKLVARRNFAAFDAVTGKLLPCAPSFTGHNHTVRAMKASPDGRVLYVGGSFDNVGSEKTANVVALNTADCSVRRDFKPTVSSTVRAVEPTDRAIYLGGDFGRVSGQTRSRIAAVSPKGALLPFKAELDQPVRALSAAIPQGRLFVGGDFERVNGQSARSLVTLNPVTGATVLAYPGWYPSQSSVKTIAQDNSRFFVGAEGHGPGIYDGRIAGRTATGIMVWNDTCRGATQSVLPYNGVLYSASHAHDCNETPGGFPDRGDRQHFLAQRVEDRRILHWFPDTNGGLGEQVGPRILVVSRGVLWAGGEFTEVNEQPQQGLTRFGDKDTGAPEEPPTLSLSASEPGKVTLAWRAAWDRDDAVLTYRIYRDGKLVVTKAKSSAFWDRPKMTWTDSVAAGSRHQYAIEVTDGTNTAARSRSLTVNVPKKPAQTTTAPAQGAPAQGAQSAQTTQPDEPAQPAKRRGSGAR
;
A
#
# COMPACT_ATOMS: atom_id res chain seq x y z
N MET A 1 -8.57 21.01 -73.63
CA MET A 1 -8.87 20.34 -74.94
C MET A 1 -8.07 19.05 -74.97
N HIS A 2 -8.70 17.94 -74.82
CA HIS A 2 -8.64 16.57 -75.28
C HIS A 2 -9.16 15.60 -74.25
N LEU A 3 -10.39 15.23 -74.47
CA LEU A 3 -11.07 14.05 -73.91
C LEU A 3 -10.41 12.78 -74.44
N ARG A 4 -10.20 11.78 -73.57
CA ARG A 4 -10.05 10.38 -73.99
C ARG A 4 -10.93 9.45 -73.16
N LYS A 5 -11.69 8.69 -73.95
CA LYS A 5 -12.77 7.78 -73.62
C LYS A 5 -12.39 6.63 -72.70
N LEU A 6 -13.28 6.32 -71.79
CA LEU A 6 -13.36 5.06 -71.03
C LEU A 6 -13.77 3.91 -71.96
N ARG A 7 -13.05 2.77 -71.86
CA ARG A 7 -13.47 1.47 -72.36
C ARG A 7 -13.79 0.56 -71.16
N SER A 8 -15.02 0.09 -71.11
CA SER A 8 -15.53 -0.95 -70.23
C SER A 8 -14.98 -2.32 -70.58
N LYS A 9 -14.65 -3.12 -69.56
CA LYS A 9 -14.40 -4.57 -69.68
C LYS A 9 -15.27 -5.35 -68.67
N PRO A 10 -15.61 -6.62 -68.95
CA PRO A 10 -16.80 -7.27 -68.41
C PRO A 10 -16.59 -7.88 -67.03
N VAL A 11 -17.69 -8.00 -66.31
CA VAL A 11 -17.84 -8.58 -64.98
C VAL A 11 -17.81 -10.11 -65.10
N THR A 12 -16.80 -10.75 -64.50
CA THR A 12 -16.79 -12.19 -64.27
C THR A 12 -17.39 -12.46 -62.88
N ARG A 13 -18.53 -13.16 -62.87
CA ARG A 13 -19.16 -13.66 -61.65
C ARG A 13 -18.31 -14.79 -61.07
N VAL A 14 -17.72 -14.58 -59.89
CA VAL A 14 -17.14 -15.63 -59.05
C VAL A 14 -18.17 -15.98 -57.98
N ALA A 15 -18.54 -17.25 -57.97
CA ALA A 15 -19.40 -17.83 -56.93
C ALA A 15 -18.64 -17.83 -55.58
N VAL A 16 -19.19 -17.15 -54.59
CA VAL A 16 -18.66 -17.19 -53.22
C VAL A 16 -19.35 -18.36 -52.50
N THR A 17 -18.59 -19.42 -52.26
CA THR A 17 -18.97 -20.50 -51.36
C THR A 17 -18.90 -19.96 -49.93
N ALA A 18 -20.03 -19.85 -49.25
CA ALA A 18 -20.10 -19.44 -47.86
C ALA A 18 -19.51 -20.54 -46.96
N LEU A 19 -18.31 -20.30 -46.48
CA LEU A 19 -17.72 -21.08 -45.40
C LEU A 19 -18.29 -20.53 -44.08
N VAL A 20 -19.18 -21.26 -43.42
CA VAL A 20 -19.69 -20.95 -42.10
C VAL A 20 -18.55 -21.18 -41.12
N CYS A 21 -17.75 -20.16 -40.85
CA CYS A 21 -16.91 -20.09 -39.68
C CYS A 21 -17.79 -19.76 -38.48
N SER A 22 -17.99 -20.74 -37.61
CA SER A 22 -18.54 -20.51 -36.26
C SER A 22 -17.61 -19.56 -35.52
N ALA A 23 -17.95 -18.26 -35.50
CA ALA A 23 -17.32 -17.28 -34.66
C ALA A 23 -17.68 -17.64 -33.20
N ALA A 24 -16.72 -18.25 -32.50
CA ALA A 24 -16.74 -18.20 -31.03
C ALA A 24 -16.71 -16.73 -30.65
N LEU A 25 -17.82 -16.21 -30.15
CA LEU A 25 -17.91 -14.91 -29.50
C LEU A 25 -16.94 -14.93 -28.32
N LEU A 26 -15.73 -14.47 -28.56
CA LEU A 26 -14.87 -13.96 -27.50
C LEU A 26 -15.63 -12.77 -26.89
N ASP A 27 -16.12 -12.95 -25.67
CA ASP A 27 -16.43 -11.84 -24.77
C ASP A 27 -15.12 -11.07 -24.51
N ALA A 28 -14.70 -10.30 -25.50
CA ALA A 28 -13.60 -9.35 -25.40
C ALA A 28 -14.14 -8.02 -24.85
N SER A 29 -14.68 -8.08 -23.63
CA SER A 29 -15.06 -6.85 -22.93
C SER A 29 -14.75 -6.99 -21.45
N LEU A 30 -13.46 -6.88 -21.17
CA LEU A 30 -12.86 -6.36 -19.95
C LEU A 30 -11.32 -6.37 -20.17
N ALA A 31 -10.86 -5.75 -21.26
CA ALA A 31 -9.64 -4.99 -21.11
C ALA A 31 -10.05 -3.92 -20.11
N ALA A 32 -9.75 -4.10 -18.82
CA ALA A 32 -9.63 -2.98 -17.93
C ALA A 32 -8.77 -2.00 -18.72
N ALA A 33 -9.37 -0.85 -19.10
CA ALA A 33 -8.61 0.25 -19.61
C ALA A 33 -7.46 0.37 -18.63
N ALA A 34 -6.22 0.17 -19.08
CA ALA A 34 -5.06 0.53 -18.32
C ALA A 34 -5.33 1.98 -17.97
N ASP A 35 -5.79 2.22 -16.75
CA ASP A 35 -6.02 3.55 -16.23
C ASP A 35 -4.65 4.17 -16.43
N GLY A 36 -4.48 5.15 -17.33
CA GLY A 36 -3.19 5.75 -17.67
C GLY A 36 -2.57 6.48 -16.48
N GLY A 37 -2.87 5.99 -15.27
CA GLY A 37 -2.41 6.45 -13.99
C GLY A 37 -0.97 6.02 -13.68
N PRO A 38 -0.38 6.56 -12.61
CA PRO A 38 0.95 6.19 -12.19
C PRO A 38 0.99 4.70 -11.77
N LYS A 39 2.06 4.00 -12.16
CA LYS A 39 2.30 2.61 -11.78
C LYS A 39 3.00 2.55 -10.42
N ALA A 40 2.49 1.74 -9.51
CA ALA A 40 3.16 1.40 -8.26
C ALA A 40 4.32 0.40 -8.50
N PHE A 41 5.18 0.22 -7.50
CA PHE A 41 6.11 -0.90 -7.45
C PHE A 41 5.33 -2.23 -7.42
N SER A 42 6.01 -3.35 -7.67
CA SER A 42 5.43 -4.65 -7.35
C SER A 42 5.26 -4.79 -5.83
N ALA A 43 4.25 -5.52 -5.41
CA ALA A 43 4.01 -5.85 -4.00
C ALA A 43 4.87 -7.02 -3.49
N ASP A 44 5.68 -7.61 -4.36
CA ASP A 44 6.57 -8.71 -4.03
C ASP A 44 7.82 -8.24 -3.30
N ALA A 45 8.01 -8.75 -2.10
CA ALA A 45 9.17 -8.43 -1.30
C ALA A 45 10.46 -9.04 -1.89
N LEU A 46 11.44 -8.18 -2.18
CA LEU A 46 12.76 -8.61 -2.60
C LEU A 46 13.55 -9.23 -1.44
N PRO A 47 14.45 -10.22 -1.68
CA PRO A 47 15.32 -10.75 -0.65
C PRO A 47 16.11 -9.63 0.04
N THR A 48 15.86 -9.41 1.34
CA THR A 48 16.36 -8.25 2.08
C THR A 48 17.02 -8.67 3.39
N TRP A 49 18.13 -7.99 3.76
CA TRP A 49 18.70 -8.10 5.09
C TRP A 49 17.70 -7.67 6.15
N GLN A 50 17.84 -8.19 7.35
CA GLN A 50 16.96 -7.97 8.49
C GLN A 50 17.73 -7.32 9.63
N THR A 51 17.06 -6.56 10.49
CA THR A 51 17.64 -5.98 11.70
C THR A 51 17.18 -6.75 12.94
N GLU A 52 18.07 -6.94 13.93
CA GLU A 52 17.68 -7.46 15.25
C GLU A 52 17.15 -6.34 16.14
N GLY A 53 16.09 -5.67 15.71
CA GLY A 53 15.46 -4.55 16.39
C GLY A 53 14.72 -3.61 15.43
N ILE A 54 14.42 -2.41 15.93
CA ILE A 54 13.53 -1.46 15.26
C ILE A 54 14.33 -0.51 14.37
N VAL A 55 13.90 -0.31 13.14
CA VAL A 55 14.38 0.75 12.24
C VAL A 55 13.51 2.00 12.42
N TRP A 56 14.14 3.10 12.85
CA TRP A 56 13.47 4.39 13.07
C TRP A 56 13.63 5.38 11.92
N SER A 57 14.74 5.30 11.20
CA SER A 57 15.05 6.24 10.13
C SER A 57 15.85 5.59 9.00
N MET A 58 15.66 6.10 7.80
CA MET A 58 16.45 5.77 6.62
C MET A 58 16.74 7.02 5.80
N ALA A 59 17.86 7.00 5.09
CA ALA A 59 18.22 8.00 4.09
C ALA A 59 18.88 7.32 2.89
N ALA A 60 18.76 7.94 1.72
CA ALA A 60 19.39 7.44 0.51
C ALA A 60 20.31 8.51 -0.11
N ALA A 61 21.50 8.12 -0.52
CA ALA A 61 22.41 8.94 -1.30
C ALA A 61 23.36 8.07 -2.14
N ASN A 62 23.66 8.49 -3.36
CA ASN A 62 24.67 7.87 -4.24
C ASN A 62 24.50 6.36 -4.46
N GLY A 63 23.25 5.85 -4.46
CA GLY A 63 22.97 4.42 -4.62
C GLY A 63 23.17 3.59 -3.34
N VAL A 64 23.31 4.25 -2.20
CA VAL A 64 23.39 3.64 -0.86
C VAL A 64 22.14 4.00 -0.08
N VAL A 65 21.56 3.02 0.63
CA VAL A 65 20.53 3.23 1.65
C VAL A 65 21.17 3.03 3.03
N TYR A 66 21.09 4.10 3.82
CA TYR A 66 21.52 4.12 5.21
C TYR A 66 20.32 3.85 6.11
N VAL A 67 20.50 2.98 7.08
CA VAL A 67 19.47 2.51 8.01
C VAL A 67 19.91 2.80 9.43
N GLY A 68 19.04 3.48 10.18
CA GLY A 68 19.28 3.84 11.57
C GLY A 68 18.15 3.40 12.48
N GLY A 69 18.49 3.05 13.72
CA GLY A 69 17.46 2.53 14.60
C GLY A 69 17.90 2.22 16.02
N THR A 70 17.25 1.22 16.58
CA THR A 70 17.59 0.57 17.86
C THR A 70 17.81 -0.90 17.57
N PHE A 71 19.01 -1.27 17.18
CA PHE A 71 19.42 -2.65 16.88
C PHE A 71 20.92 -2.82 17.07
N GLU A 72 21.37 -4.02 17.47
CA GLU A 72 22.78 -4.33 17.68
C GLU A 72 23.40 -5.08 16.50
N ALA A 73 22.59 -5.72 15.67
CA ALA A 73 23.05 -6.55 14.57
C ALA A 73 22.07 -6.58 13.40
N VAL A 74 22.58 -7.02 12.25
CA VAL A 74 21.78 -7.38 11.06
C VAL A 74 22.07 -8.83 10.67
N ARG A 75 21.12 -9.45 9.95
CA ARG A 75 21.25 -10.82 9.44
C ARG A 75 20.86 -10.91 7.96
N PRO A 76 21.44 -11.85 7.18
CA PRO A 76 21.15 -11.97 5.76
C PRO A 76 19.71 -12.44 5.49
N PRO A 77 19.21 -12.27 4.25
CA PRO A 77 17.89 -12.74 3.84
C PRO A 77 17.65 -14.21 4.20
N GLY A 78 16.45 -14.54 4.71
CA GLY A 78 16.05 -15.89 5.10
C GLY A 78 16.73 -16.46 6.34
N ALA A 79 17.63 -15.72 6.99
CA ALA A 79 18.21 -16.18 8.26
C ALA A 79 17.19 -16.05 9.40
N ALA A 80 17.08 -17.08 10.22
CA ALA A 80 16.26 -17.06 11.42
C ALA A 80 16.77 -16.04 12.46
N PRO A 81 15.91 -15.52 13.35
CA PRO A 81 16.30 -14.64 14.45
C PRO A 81 17.49 -15.20 15.25
N GLY A 82 18.45 -14.33 15.58
CA GLY A 82 19.68 -14.71 16.32
C GLY A 82 20.70 -15.53 15.52
N ARG A 83 20.50 -15.75 14.20
CA ARG A 83 21.42 -16.54 13.37
C ARG A 83 22.15 -15.69 12.34
N LYS A 84 23.41 -16.04 12.06
CA LYS A 84 24.28 -15.39 11.04
C LYS A 84 24.39 -13.87 11.26
N LEU A 85 24.45 -13.44 12.50
CA LEU A 85 24.49 -12.04 12.88
C LEU A 85 25.78 -11.37 12.44
N VAL A 86 25.64 -10.15 11.91
CA VAL A 86 26.73 -9.20 11.64
C VAL A 86 26.51 -7.98 12.51
N ALA A 87 27.46 -7.68 13.40
CA ALA A 87 27.36 -6.55 14.32
C ALA A 87 27.19 -5.22 13.56
N ARG A 88 26.15 -4.46 13.93
CA ARG A 88 25.79 -3.15 13.37
C ARG A 88 25.04 -2.35 14.46
N ARG A 89 25.79 -1.56 15.25
CA ARG A 89 25.20 -0.83 16.38
C ARG A 89 24.44 0.39 15.93
N ASN A 90 23.11 0.24 15.84
CA ASN A 90 22.14 1.28 15.53
C ASN A 90 22.28 1.91 14.13
N PHE A 91 23.20 1.38 13.30
CA PHE A 91 23.43 1.91 11.96
C PHE A 91 23.95 0.82 11.01
N ALA A 92 23.41 0.77 9.80
CA ALA A 92 23.89 -0.07 8.72
C ALA A 92 23.71 0.65 7.37
N ALA A 93 24.48 0.23 6.36
CA ALA A 93 24.37 0.73 5.00
C ALA A 93 24.26 -0.42 4.01
N PHE A 94 23.43 -0.23 2.98
CA PHE A 94 23.16 -1.24 1.98
C PHE A 94 23.24 -0.65 0.57
N ASP A 95 23.68 -1.45 -0.39
CA ASP A 95 23.53 -1.11 -1.80
C ASP A 95 22.03 -1.03 -2.14
N ALA A 96 21.61 0.06 -2.74
CA ALA A 96 20.19 0.37 -2.94
C ALA A 96 19.46 -0.63 -3.84
N VAL A 97 20.15 -1.18 -4.84
CA VAL A 97 19.57 -2.08 -5.85
C VAL A 97 19.64 -3.53 -5.43
N THR A 98 20.85 -3.98 -5.07
CA THR A 98 21.10 -5.39 -4.73
C THR A 98 20.71 -5.75 -3.30
N GLY A 99 20.59 -4.76 -2.41
CA GLY A 99 20.37 -4.95 -0.98
C GLY A 99 21.56 -5.50 -0.23
N LYS A 100 22.74 -5.57 -0.86
CA LYS A 100 23.98 -6.11 -0.24
C LYS A 100 24.42 -5.19 0.91
N LEU A 101 24.76 -5.80 2.05
CA LEU A 101 25.34 -5.10 3.20
C LEU A 101 26.70 -4.51 2.84
N LEU A 102 26.90 -3.23 3.15
CA LEU A 102 28.13 -2.48 2.90
C LEU A 102 29.02 -2.39 4.16
N PRO A 103 30.31 -2.12 4.00
CA PRO A 103 31.27 -2.00 5.12
C PRO A 103 31.00 -0.81 6.05
N CYS A 104 30.29 0.22 5.60
CA CYS A 104 29.95 1.42 6.35
C CYS A 104 29.19 1.08 7.64
N ALA A 105 29.83 1.21 8.80
CA ALA A 105 29.31 0.74 10.08
C ALA A 105 29.77 1.60 11.27
N PRO A 106 29.53 2.92 11.29
CA PRO A 106 29.77 3.71 12.48
C PRO A 106 28.92 3.19 13.63
N SER A 107 29.51 3.07 14.83
CA SER A 107 28.82 2.56 16.03
C SER A 107 28.28 3.72 16.85
N PHE A 108 26.98 3.78 17.04
CA PHE A 108 26.30 4.79 17.86
C PHE A 108 26.12 4.24 19.29
N THR A 109 26.66 4.94 20.28
CA THR A 109 26.69 4.46 21.67
C THR A 109 26.40 5.60 22.65
N GLY A 110 26.22 5.27 23.94
CA GLY A 110 25.92 6.20 25.02
C GLY A 110 24.52 6.01 25.62
N HIS A 111 23.99 7.03 26.24
CA HIS A 111 22.67 6.97 26.86
C HIS A 111 21.58 6.89 25.79
N ASN A 112 20.67 5.92 25.89
CA ASN A 112 19.57 5.67 24.93
C ASN A 112 19.98 5.57 23.45
N HIS A 113 21.16 5.09 23.17
CA HIS A 113 21.84 4.99 21.87
C HIS A 113 20.93 4.60 20.68
N THR A 114 20.11 5.53 20.23
CA THR A 114 19.14 5.35 19.16
C THR A 114 19.36 6.37 18.05
N VAL A 115 19.38 5.93 16.79
CA VAL A 115 19.34 6.80 15.60
C VAL A 115 17.88 7.02 15.21
N ARG A 116 17.41 8.27 15.31
CA ARG A 116 15.99 8.65 15.10
C ARG A 116 15.70 9.38 13.80
N ALA A 117 16.71 10.05 13.25
CA ALA A 117 16.55 10.85 12.03
C ALA A 117 17.81 10.80 11.19
N MET A 118 17.65 10.66 9.89
CA MET A 118 18.74 10.76 8.93
C MET A 118 18.27 11.44 7.64
N LYS A 119 19.10 12.31 7.09
CA LYS A 119 18.89 12.86 5.75
C LYS A 119 20.22 13.26 5.12
N ALA A 120 20.38 12.97 3.84
CA ALA A 120 21.56 13.37 3.08
C ALA A 120 21.48 14.86 2.70
N SER A 121 22.63 15.52 2.59
CA SER A 121 22.74 16.86 1.99
C SER A 121 22.22 16.86 0.54
N PRO A 122 21.77 18.00 0.00
CA PRO A 122 21.27 18.08 -1.37
C PRO A 122 22.26 17.56 -2.43
N ASP A 123 23.56 17.72 -2.22
CA ASP A 123 24.63 17.21 -3.09
C ASP A 123 24.98 15.72 -2.84
N GLY A 124 24.33 15.08 -1.86
CA GLY A 124 24.53 13.68 -1.49
C GLY A 124 25.87 13.36 -0.83
N ARG A 125 26.72 14.35 -0.49
CA ARG A 125 28.07 14.11 0.05
C ARG A 125 28.12 13.93 1.56
N VAL A 126 27.12 14.43 2.27
CA VAL A 126 27.05 14.42 3.74
C VAL A 126 25.75 13.75 4.19
N LEU A 127 25.84 12.83 5.12
CA LEU A 127 24.70 12.27 5.82
C LEU A 127 24.61 12.90 7.22
N TYR A 128 23.54 13.66 7.47
CA TYR A 128 23.25 14.19 8.80
C TYR A 128 22.42 13.17 9.57
N VAL A 129 22.84 12.87 10.79
CA VAL A 129 22.24 11.84 11.66
C VAL A 129 21.88 12.47 12.98
N GLY A 130 20.62 12.35 13.37
CA GLY A 130 20.08 12.79 14.65
C GLY A 130 19.53 11.61 15.46
N GLY A 131 19.49 11.77 16.78
CA GLY A 131 18.98 10.73 17.65
C GLY A 131 19.18 11.04 19.12
N SER A 132 19.38 10.00 19.92
CA SER A 132 19.76 10.05 21.32
C SER A 132 21.04 9.20 21.47
N PHE A 133 22.20 9.81 21.40
CA PHE A 133 23.51 9.15 21.50
C PHE A 133 24.59 10.13 21.94
N ASP A 134 25.63 9.62 22.61
CA ASP A 134 26.74 10.42 23.11
C ASP A 134 28.01 10.29 22.29
N ASN A 135 28.17 9.16 21.57
CA ASN A 135 29.37 8.88 20.80
C ASN A 135 29.05 8.22 19.44
N VAL A 136 29.92 8.46 18.46
CA VAL A 136 29.95 7.74 17.18
C VAL A 136 31.36 7.21 16.97
N GLY A 137 31.55 5.88 17.12
CA GLY A 137 32.86 5.29 17.25
C GLY A 137 33.60 5.84 18.47
N SER A 138 34.78 6.43 18.24
CA SER A 138 35.59 7.11 19.27
C SER A 138 35.28 8.61 19.41
N GLU A 139 34.47 9.18 18.51
CA GLU A 139 34.18 10.61 18.51
C GLU A 139 33.02 10.93 19.47
N LYS A 140 33.25 11.84 20.42
CA LYS A 140 32.21 12.35 21.30
C LYS A 140 31.32 13.31 20.54
N THR A 141 30.00 13.10 20.64
CA THR A 141 28.95 13.88 19.99
C THR A 141 27.85 14.22 20.99
N ALA A 142 26.83 14.96 20.58
CA ALA A 142 25.68 15.24 21.42
C ALA A 142 24.40 15.22 20.56
N ASN A 143 23.83 14.03 20.38
CA ASN A 143 22.55 13.78 19.73
C ASN A 143 22.46 14.11 18.23
N VAL A 144 23.56 14.64 17.64
CA VAL A 144 23.62 14.91 16.19
C VAL A 144 25.06 14.80 15.69
N VAL A 145 25.23 14.29 14.47
CA VAL A 145 26.54 14.13 13.80
C VAL A 145 26.36 14.27 12.29
N ALA A 146 27.44 14.62 11.60
CA ALA A 146 27.56 14.55 10.15
C ALA A 146 28.57 13.47 9.76
N LEU A 147 28.23 12.64 8.77
CA LEU A 147 29.09 11.60 8.20
C LEU A 147 29.37 11.91 6.74
N ASN A 148 30.57 11.62 6.26
CA ASN A 148 30.85 11.61 4.83
C ASN A 148 30.18 10.39 4.18
N THR A 149 29.42 10.56 3.10
CA THR A 149 28.73 9.43 2.44
C THR A 149 29.70 8.50 1.70
N ALA A 150 30.89 8.97 1.37
CA ALA A 150 31.90 8.19 0.65
C ALA A 150 32.49 7.04 1.49
N ASP A 151 32.73 7.27 2.77
CA ASP A 151 33.45 6.34 3.67
C ASP A 151 32.82 6.20 5.05
N CYS A 152 31.73 6.90 5.32
CA CYS A 152 31.03 6.96 6.61
C CYS A 152 31.88 7.51 7.78
N SER A 153 32.97 8.20 7.50
CA SER A 153 33.76 8.87 8.51
C SER A 153 33.03 10.06 9.13
N VAL A 154 33.28 10.30 10.42
CA VAL A 154 32.68 11.44 11.13
C VAL A 154 33.33 12.76 10.66
N ARG A 155 32.51 13.73 10.30
CA ARG A 155 32.94 15.09 9.97
C ARG A 155 33.22 15.89 11.24
N ARG A 156 34.52 16.06 11.55
CA ARG A 156 34.96 16.74 12.77
C ARG A 156 34.74 18.24 12.80
N ASP A 157 34.44 18.85 11.64
CA ASP A 157 34.07 20.25 11.52
C ASP A 157 32.59 20.53 11.85
N PHE A 158 31.75 19.49 12.03
CA PHE A 158 30.36 19.59 12.39
C PHE A 158 30.15 19.09 13.84
N LYS A 159 30.14 20.01 14.81
CA LYS A 159 30.05 19.67 16.25
C LYS A 159 29.03 20.51 17.04
N PRO A 160 27.79 20.68 16.59
CA PRO A 160 26.78 21.32 17.43
C PRO A 160 26.45 20.38 18.62
N THR A 161 26.26 20.95 19.80
CA THR A 161 25.79 20.20 20.97
C THR A 161 24.29 20.39 21.13
N VAL A 162 23.51 19.33 21.20
CA VAL A 162 22.07 19.35 21.34
C VAL A 162 21.67 18.68 22.65
N SER A 163 20.85 19.32 23.48
CA SER A 163 20.61 18.93 24.88
C SER A 163 19.73 17.68 25.05
N SER A 164 19.03 17.23 24.02
CA SER A 164 18.18 16.04 24.05
C SER A 164 17.97 15.50 22.64
N THR A 165 17.11 14.48 22.51
CA THR A 165 16.87 13.73 21.27
C THR A 165 16.56 14.63 20.08
N VAL A 166 17.27 14.42 18.97
CA VAL A 166 16.96 14.96 17.64
C VAL A 166 16.09 13.96 16.90
N ARG A 167 14.86 14.36 16.55
CA ARG A 167 13.86 13.50 15.88
C ARG A 167 13.68 13.79 14.40
N ALA A 168 14.10 14.96 13.95
CA ALA A 168 14.04 15.38 12.56
C ALA A 168 15.28 16.17 12.17
N VAL A 169 15.80 15.90 10.98
CA VAL A 169 16.93 16.62 10.37
C VAL A 169 16.55 16.97 8.95
N GLU A 170 16.69 18.26 8.58
CA GLU A 170 16.40 18.74 7.25
C GLU A 170 17.56 19.61 6.73
N PRO A 171 18.48 19.04 5.94
CA PRO A 171 19.60 19.77 5.37
C PRO A 171 19.20 20.55 4.11
N THR A 172 19.75 21.74 4.01
CA THR A 172 19.78 22.58 2.80
C THR A 172 21.22 23.01 2.52
N ASP A 173 21.47 23.72 1.42
CA ASP A 173 22.83 24.19 1.11
C ASP A 173 23.40 25.15 2.15
N ARG A 174 22.54 25.87 2.90
CA ARG A 174 22.95 26.92 3.83
C ARG A 174 22.68 26.62 5.29
N ALA A 175 21.75 25.74 5.57
CA ALA A 175 21.30 25.45 6.93
C ALA A 175 20.92 23.97 7.09
N ILE A 176 21.19 23.45 8.26
CA ILE A 176 20.70 22.14 8.72
C ILE A 176 19.68 22.43 9.81
N TYR A 177 18.40 22.21 9.53
CA TYR A 177 17.35 22.35 10.52
C TYR A 177 17.27 21.08 11.38
N LEU A 178 17.19 21.26 12.67
CA LEU A 178 17.08 20.21 13.69
C LEU A 178 15.75 20.36 14.41
N GLY A 179 15.01 19.31 14.55
CA GLY A 179 13.76 19.23 15.31
C GLY A 179 13.82 18.10 16.33
N GLY A 180 13.16 18.26 17.49
CA GLY A 180 13.16 17.20 18.49
C GLY A 180 12.69 17.61 19.88
N ASP A 181 13.22 16.93 20.90
CA ASP A 181 12.84 17.10 22.32
C ASP A 181 13.70 18.14 23.06
N PHE A 182 14.69 18.71 22.41
CA PHE A 182 15.71 19.54 23.01
C PHE A 182 15.21 20.95 23.37
N GLY A 183 15.84 21.55 24.39
CA GLY A 183 15.64 22.94 24.79
C GLY A 183 16.84 23.84 24.53
N ARG A 184 18.01 23.25 24.18
CA ARG A 184 19.25 24.01 23.95
C ARG A 184 20.06 23.43 22.80
N VAL A 185 20.72 24.32 22.05
CA VAL A 185 21.70 23.98 21.01
C VAL A 185 22.93 24.87 21.17
N SER A 186 24.12 24.28 21.20
CA SER A 186 25.39 24.98 21.40
C SER A 186 25.36 25.98 22.57
N GLY A 187 24.77 25.54 23.72
CA GLY A 187 24.66 26.34 24.94
C GLY A 187 23.53 27.37 24.95
N GLN A 188 22.92 27.70 23.80
CA GLN A 188 21.85 28.68 23.69
C GLN A 188 20.47 28.04 23.73
N THR A 189 19.48 28.76 24.28
CA THR A 189 18.09 28.29 24.30
C THR A 189 17.52 28.21 22.89
N ARG A 190 16.99 27.03 22.52
CA ARG A 190 16.30 26.71 21.27
C ARG A 190 15.20 25.69 21.58
N SER A 191 13.96 26.15 21.63
CA SER A 191 12.82 25.31 22.05
C SER A 191 12.34 24.42 20.91
N ARG A 192 12.76 23.15 20.92
CA ARG A 192 12.34 22.06 20.02
C ARG A 192 12.80 22.17 18.57
N ILE A 193 13.29 23.34 18.11
CA ILE A 193 13.76 23.54 16.75
C ILE A 193 14.96 24.49 16.74
N ALA A 194 15.91 24.24 15.82
CA ALA A 194 17.07 25.09 15.59
C ALA A 194 17.56 24.97 14.16
N ALA A 195 18.37 25.90 13.70
CA ALA A 195 19.15 25.79 12.48
C ALA A 195 20.64 25.98 12.80
N VAL A 196 21.48 25.12 12.22
CA VAL A 196 22.94 25.24 12.27
C VAL A 196 23.49 25.31 10.85
N SER A 197 24.66 25.90 10.67
CA SER A 197 25.36 25.89 9.38
C SER A 197 25.86 24.51 9.02
N PRO A 198 26.24 24.24 7.76
CA PRO A 198 26.90 22.97 7.37
C PRO A 198 28.21 22.66 8.13
N LYS A 199 28.78 23.64 8.82
CA LYS A 199 29.93 23.50 9.75
C LYS A 199 29.52 23.46 11.22
N GLY A 200 28.22 23.32 11.55
CA GLY A 200 27.71 23.17 12.90
C GLY A 200 27.58 24.47 13.74
N ALA A 201 27.88 25.63 13.18
CA ALA A 201 27.65 26.90 13.89
C ALA A 201 26.16 27.22 14.00
N LEU A 202 25.69 27.60 15.19
CA LEU A 202 24.29 27.96 15.43
C LEU A 202 23.91 29.22 14.62
N LEU A 203 22.81 29.14 13.89
CA LEU A 203 22.27 30.25 13.08
C LEU A 203 21.26 31.11 13.86
N PRO A 204 21.00 32.36 13.40
CA PRO A 204 20.04 33.27 14.06
C PRO A 204 18.58 32.80 14.03
N PHE A 205 18.26 31.80 13.19
CA PHE A 205 16.93 31.20 13.15
C PHE A 205 16.42 30.88 14.56
N LYS A 206 15.25 31.42 14.93
CA LYS A 206 14.65 31.22 16.23
C LYS A 206 13.14 31.08 16.11
N ALA A 207 12.61 29.95 16.53
CA ALA A 207 11.18 29.72 16.77
C ALA A 207 11.03 29.01 18.11
N GLU A 208 9.89 29.21 18.75
CA GLU A 208 9.57 28.65 20.07
C GLU A 208 8.35 27.74 19.94
N LEU A 209 8.56 26.44 20.17
CA LEU A 209 7.51 25.43 20.17
C LEU A 209 7.38 24.82 21.58
N ASP A 210 6.14 24.58 22.01
CA ASP A 210 5.84 24.04 23.35
C ASP A 210 6.07 22.53 23.46
N GLN A 211 5.90 21.77 22.38
CA GLN A 211 6.06 20.31 22.35
C GLN A 211 6.98 19.86 21.20
N PRO A 212 7.42 18.58 21.18
CA PRO A 212 8.40 18.05 20.23
C PRO A 212 8.06 18.25 18.75
N VAL A 213 9.09 18.54 17.96
CA VAL A 213 9.07 18.49 16.50
C VAL A 213 9.41 17.07 16.06
N ARG A 214 8.56 16.50 15.19
CA ARG A 214 8.69 15.15 14.64
C ARG A 214 9.12 15.11 13.19
N ALA A 215 8.73 16.12 12.42
CA ALA A 215 8.96 16.18 10.98
C ALA A 215 9.36 17.59 10.52
N LEU A 216 10.27 17.64 9.57
CA LEU A 216 10.73 18.87 8.91
C LEU A 216 10.77 18.63 7.41
N SER A 217 10.40 19.64 6.61
CA SER A 217 10.58 19.63 5.17
C SER A 217 10.75 21.05 4.65
N ALA A 218 11.89 21.34 3.99
CA ALA A 218 12.24 22.66 3.52
C ALA A 218 11.84 22.88 2.06
N ALA A 219 11.11 23.97 1.79
CA ALA A 219 10.79 24.49 0.48
C ALA A 219 11.44 25.87 0.33
N ILE A 220 12.76 25.89 0.25
CA ILE A 220 13.57 27.13 0.28
C ILE A 220 13.21 28.11 -0.86
N PRO A 221 12.98 27.67 -2.12
CA PRO A 221 12.56 28.57 -3.18
C PRO A 221 11.22 29.29 -2.89
N GLN A 222 10.35 28.68 -2.10
CA GLN A 222 9.06 29.25 -1.65
C GLN A 222 9.17 30.02 -0.34
N GLY A 223 10.36 30.14 0.26
CA GLY A 223 10.58 30.79 1.55
C GLY A 223 9.89 30.07 2.70
N ARG A 224 9.80 28.73 2.68
CA ARG A 224 9.02 27.92 3.61
C ARG A 224 9.84 26.80 4.24
N LEU A 225 9.64 26.63 5.54
CA LEU A 225 10.03 25.43 6.30
C LEU A 225 8.76 24.85 6.91
N PHE A 226 8.31 23.70 6.43
CA PHE A 226 7.21 22.97 7.02
C PHE A 226 7.69 22.23 8.28
N VAL A 227 6.96 22.39 9.37
CA VAL A 227 7.28 21.82 10.67
C VAL A 227 6.06 21.07 11.20
N GLY A 228 6.25 19.79 11.51
CA GLY A 228 5.23 18.91 12.06
C GLY A 228 5.64 18.33 13.41
N GLY A 229 4.67 18.04 14.26
CA GLY A 229 4.96 17.47 15.57
C GLY A 229 3.77 17.41 16.52
N ASP A 230 4.10 17.36 17.81
CA ASP A 230 3.13 17.22 18.90
C ASP A 230 2.65 18.58 19.45
N PHE A 231 3.21 19.70 18.96
CA PHE A 231 3.01 21.04 19.51
C PHE A 231 1.60 21.59 19.28
N GLU A 232 1.16 22.43 20.21
CA GLU A 232 -0.09 23.19 20.13
C GLU A 232 0.15 24.69 19.89
N ARG A 233 1.32 25.19 20.26
CA ARG A 233 1.69 26.60 20.14
C ARG A 233 3.06 26.79 19.48
N VAL A 234 3.15 27.81 18.64
CA VAL A 234 4.38 28.25 17.99
C VAL A 234 4.50 29.77 18.09
N ASN A 235 5.65 30.28 18.54
CA ASN A 235 5.91 31.71 18.70
C ASN A 235 4.78 32.45 19.51
N GLY A 236 4.25 31.78 20.56
CA GLY A 236 3.17 32.31 21.38
C GLY A 236 1.76 32.19 20.79
N GLN A 237 1.60 31.79 19.53
CA GLN A 237 0.31 31.66 18.84
C GLN A 237 -0.13 30.20 18.75
N SER A 238 -1.44 29.95 18.64
CA SER A 238 -1.98 28.61 18.40
C SER A 238 -1.60 28.15 16.99
N ALA A 239 -0.94 26.98 16.90
CA ALA A 239 -0.53 26.37 15.64
C ALA A 239 -0.39 24.86 15.88
N ARG A 240 -1.53 24.16 15.86
CA ARG A 240 -1.60 22.76 16.27
C ARG A 240 -1.01 21.85 15.22
N SER A 241 -0.01 21.05 15.63
CA SER A 241 0.62 19.93 14.91
C SER A 241 1.33 20.25 13.59
N LEU A 242 0.96 21.32 12.89
CA LEU A 242 1.56 21.75 11.63
C LEU A 242 1.69 23.27 11.54
N VAL A 243 2.86 23.75 11.15
CA VAL A 243 3.14 25.16 10.90
C VAL A 243 4.12 25.32 9.75
N THR A 244 4.05 26.42 9.04
CA THR A 244 5.09 26.87 8.11
C THR A 244 5.84 28.06 8.71
N LEU A 245 7.16 27.94 8.78
CA LEU A 245 8.06 28.98 9.27
C LEU A 245 8.86 29.61 8.14
N ASN A 246 9.29 30.85 8.33
CA ASN A 246 10.33 31.46 7.50
C ASN A 246 11.67 30.75 7.77
N PRO A 247 12.35 30.20 6.73
CA PRO A 247 13.55 29.39 6.92
C PRO A 247 14.77 30.18 7.43
N VAL A 248 14.76 31.51 7.32
CA VAL A 248 15.87 32.36 7.79
C VAL A 248 15.65 32.83 9.21
N THR A 249 14.47 33.32 9.52
CA THR A 249 14.19 33.98 10.80
C THR A 249 13.52 33.08 11.84
N GLY A 250 12.76 32.04 11.41
CA GLY A 250 11.91 31.23 12.28
C GLY A 250 10.54 31.86 12.58
N ALA A 251 10.22 33.00 11.97
CA ALA A 251 8.91 33.63 12.11
C ALA A 251 7.82 32.75 11.50
N THR A 252 6.63 32.74 12.09
CA THR A 252 5.47 32.02 11.56
C THR A 252 5.00 32.66 10.26
N VAL A 253 4.98 31.87 9.16
CA VAL A 253 4.46 32.26 7.85
C VAL A 253 3.00 31.88 7.72
N LEU A 254 2.66 30.65 8.13
CA LEU A 254 1.31 30.12 8.04
C LEU A 254 1.07 29.09 9.15
N ALA A 255 -0.03 29.23 9.85
CA ALA A 255 -0.60 28.17 10.68
C ALA A 255 -1.76 27.50 9.93
N TYR A 256 -2.11 26.29 10.34
CA TYR A 256 -3.15 25.47 9.70
C TYR A 256 -4.33 25.20 10.65
N PRO A 257 -5.09 26.25 11.04
CA PRO A 257 -6.20 26.09 11.97
C PRO A 257 -7.26 25.17 11.38
N GLY A 258 -7.71 24.21 12.19
CA GLY A 258 -8.76 23.26 11.79
C GLY A 258 -8.31 22.08 10.94
N TRP A 259 -7.04 21.97 10.57
CA TRP A 259 -6.54 20.77 9.90
C TRP A 259 -6.41 19.58 10.86
N TYR A 260 -5.99 19.86 12.09
CA TYR A 260 -5.78 18.83 13.11
C TYR A 260 -6.56 19.15 14.38
N PRO A 261 -7.39 18.23 14.90
CA PRO A 261 -7.97 18.32 16.23
C PRO A 261 -6.89 18.14 17.32
N SER A 262 -7.26 18.39 18.58
CA SER A 262 -6.41 18.05 19.73
C SER A 262 -6.09 16.55 19.72
N GLN A 263 -4.94 16.16 20.26
CA GLN A 263 -4.46 14.77 20.33
C GLN A 263 -4.08 14.13 18.98
N SER A 264 -4.02 14.91 17.90
CA SER A 264 -3.40 14.49 16.65
C SER A 264 -1.98 15.05 16.56
N SER A 265 -1.06 14.28 16.02
CA SER A 265 0.36 14.61 15.86
C SER A 265 0.79 14.37 14.43
N VAL A 266 1.51 15.32 13.84
CA VAL A 266 2.16 15.13 12.53
C VAL A 266 3.45 14.36 12.71
N LYS A 267 3.53 13.18 12.11
CA LYS A 267 4.69 12.27 12.20
C LYS A 267 5.66 12.43 11.05
N THR A 268 5.18 12.81 9.87
CA THR A 268 5.97 12.85 8.64
C THR A 268 5.50 13.97 7.72
N ILE A 269 6.45 14.58 7.00
CA ILE A 269 6.19 15.53 5.93
C ILE A 269 7.13 15.21 4.78
N ALA A 270 6.58 15.08 3.57
CA ALA A 270 7.34 14.92 2.33
C ALA A 270 6.82 15.89 1.26
N GLN A 271 7.60 16.12 0.22
CA GLN A 271 7.22 17.02 -0.87
C GLN A 271 7.48 16.37 -2.23
N ASP A 272 6.62 16.68 -3.19
CA ASP A 272 6.93 16.63 -4.62
C ASP A 272 7.25 18.05 -5.12
N ASN A 273 7.26 18.24 -6.46
CA ASN A 273 7.57 19.54 -7.06
C ASN A 273 6.56 20.65 -6.73
N SER A 274 5.33 20.33 -6.35
CA SER A 274 4.22 21.29 -6.22
C SER A 274 3.42 21.16 -4.93
N ARG A 275 3.52 20.02 -4.27
CA ARG A 275 2.72 19.67 -3.09
C ARG A 275 3.61 19.26 -1.92
N PHE A 276 3.11 19.47 -0.73
CA PHE A 276 3.58 18.79 0.46
C PHE A 276 2.52 17.79 0.94
N PHE A 277 2.97 16.68 1.47
CA PHE A 277 2.16 15.60 2.01
C PHE A 277 2.49 15.42 3.47
N VAL A 278 1.46 15.23 4.27
CA VAL A 278 1.57 15.09 5.73
C VAL A 278 0.93 13.79 6.15
N GLY A 279 1.63 13.02 6.97
CA GLY A 279 1.06 11.87 7.68
C GLY A 279 0.89 12.20 9.16
N ALA A 280 -0.26 11.82 9.70
CA ALA A 280 -0.62 12.09 11.09
C ALA A 280 -1.05 10.83 11.83
N GLU A 281 -0.92 10.89 13.14
CA GLU A 281 -1.37 9.91 14.12
C GLU A 281 -2.17 10.61 15.20
N GLY A 282 -3.27 10.01 15.63
CA GLY A 282 -4.08 10.52 16.73
C GLY A 282 -4.40 9.45 17.76
N HIS A 283 -4.79 9.89 18.98
CA HIS A 283 -5.13 9.01 20.08
C HIS A 283 -6.46 9.45 20.73
N GLY A 284 -7.43 8.55 20.77
CA GLY A 284 -8.73 8.79 21.39
C GLY A 284 -9.84 9.27 20.43
N PRO A 285 -11.01 9.64 20.92
CA PRO A 285 -12.13 10.07 20.08
C PRO A 285 -11.91 11.48 19.48
N GLY A 286 -12.45 11.71 18.28
CA GLY A 286 -12.40 13.01 17.60
C GLY A 286 -11.02 13.41 17.07
N ILE A 287 -10.15 12.44 16.83
CA ILE A 287 -8.80 12.64 16.29
C ILE A 287 -8.80 12.65 14.77
N TYR A 288 -7.66 13.05 14.21
CA TYR A 288 -7.30 12.82 12.82
C TYR A 288 -6.05 11.94 12.75
N ASP A 289 -6.16 10.80 12.07
CA ASP A 289 -5.08 9.92 11.68
C ASP A 289 -5.24 9.56 10.19
N GLY A 290 -4.27 9.95 9.40
CA GLY A 290 -4.34 9.80 7.94
C GLY A 290 -3.36 10.71 7.22
N ARG A 291 -3.74 11.14 6.01
CA ARG A 291 -2.87 11.89 5.11
C ARG A 291 -3.56 13.13 4.57
N ILE A 292 -2.81 14.23 4.47
CA ILE A 292 -3.28 15.49 3.87
C ILE A 292 -2.26 15.92 2.81
N ALA A 293 -2.73 16.43 1.69
CA ALA A 293 -1.90 17.13 0.72
C ALA A 293 -2.23 18.61 0.69
N GLY A 294 -1.19 19.45 0.64
CA GLY A 294 -1.29 20.90 0.47
C GLY A 294 -0.39 21.40 -0.66
N ARG A 295 -0.69 22.55 -1.23
CA ARG A 295 0.16 23.22 -2.23
C ARG A 295 1.39 23.82 -1.55
N THR A 296 2.59 23.46 -1.97
CA THR A 296 3.84 23.95 -1.38
C THR A 296 3.96 25.48 -1.42
N ALA A 297 3.56 26.11 -2.53
CA ALA A 297 3.66 27.56 -2.71
C ALA A 297 2.68 28.37 -1.83
N THR A 298 1.48 27.86 -1.57
CA THR A 298 0.42 28.62 -0.89
C THR A 298 0.05 28.09 0.49
N GLY A 299 0.28 26.80 0.75
CA GLY A 299 -0.19 26.10 1.95
C GLY A 299 -1.67 25.67 1.87
N ILE A 300 -2.37 25.93 0.77
CA ILE A 300 -3.79 25.58 0.62
C ILE A 300 -3.91 24.05 0.50
N MET A 301 -4.87 23.48 1.22
CA MET A 301 -5.21 22.04 1.17
C MET A 301 -5.65 21.66 -0.25
N VAL A 302 -5.10 20.58 -0.78
CA VAL A 302 -5.52 19.97 -2.05
C VAL A 302 -6.54 18.88 -1.79
N TRP A 303 -6.25 18.02 -0.84
CA TRP A 303 -7.17 16.97 -0.39
C TRP A 303 -6.84 16.55 1.04
N ASN A 304 -7.85 16.01 1.70
CA ASN A 304 -7.79 15.36 2.99
C ASN A 304 -8.24 13.91 2.80
N ASP A 305 -7.44 12.97 3.25
CA ASP A 305 -7.74 11.54 3.15
C ASP A 305 -8.30 11.04 4.49
N THR A 306 -9.48 10.44 4.41
CA THR A 306 -10.22 9.88 5.54
C THR A 306 -10.00 8.38 5.73
N CYS A 307 -9.07 7.78 4.98
CA CYS A 307 -8.62 6.42 5.21
C CYS A 307 -7.93 6.35 6.58
N ARG A 308 -8.66 5.85 7.58
CA ARG A 308 -8.25 5.88 8.98
C ARG A 308 -7.09 4.95 9.26
N GLY A 309 -6.20 5.40 10.12
CA GLY A 309 -5.04 4.67 10.60
C GLY A 309 -3.79 5.53 10.63
N ALA A 310 -3.08 5.53 11.77
CA ALA A 310 -1.89 6.32 11.99
C ALA A 310 -0.87 6.15 10.84
N THR A 311 -0.38 7.27 10.32
CA THR A 311 0.56 7.30 9.20
C THR A 311 1.92 7.77 9.67
N GLN A 312 2.90 6.84 9.66
CA GLN A 312 4.26 7.05 10.18
C GLN A 312 5.20 7.64 9.12
N SER A 313 4.99 7.34 7.84
CA SER A 313 5.80 7.86 6.74
C SER A 313 4.95 8.07 5.50
N VAL A 314 5.23 9.15 4.77
CA VAL A 314 4.72 9.40 3.42
C VAL A 314 5.88 9.65 2.47
N LEU A 315 5.79 9.14 1.24
CA LEU A 315 6.83 9.24 0.23
C LEU A 315 6.21 9.41 -1.16
N PRO A 316 6.20 10.62 -1.74
CA PRO A 316 5.80 10.82 -3.12
C PRO A 316 6.91 10.36 -4.08
N TYR A 317 6.55 9.51 -5.05
CA TYR A 317 7.46 9.04 -6.09
C TYR A 317 6.69 8.70 -7.37
N ASN A 318 7.09 9.29 -8.51
CA ASN A 318 6.51 9.05 -9.84
C ASN A 318 4.97 9.13 -9.88
N GLY A 319 4.38 10.14 -9.21
CA GLY A 319 2.92 10.32 -9.20
C GLY A 319 2.16 9.44 -8.21
N VAL A 320 2.86 8.58 -7.47
CA VAL A 320 2.33 7.75 -6.39
C VAL A 320 2.77 8.31 -5.04
N LEU A 321 1.86 8.41 -4.09
CA LEU A 321 2.13 8.62 -2.68
C LEU A 321 2.12 7.27 -1.97
N TYR A 322 3.29 6.79 -1.60
CA TYR A 322 3.44 5.63 -0.72
C TYR A 322 3.31 6.05 0.74
N SER A 323 2.64 5.25 1.55
CA SER A 323 2.57 5.46 2.98
C SER A 323 2.82 4.18 3.78
N ALA A 324 3.55 4.36 4.88
CA ALA A 324 3.65 3.41 5.97
C ALA A 324 2.61 3.83 7.02
N SER A 325 1.59 3.00 7.22
CA SER A 325 0.47 3.31 8.11
C SER A 325 -0.08 2.03 8.73
N HIS A 326 -1.12 2.11 9.54
CA HIS A 326 -1.93 0.96 9.92
C HIS A 326 -3.41 1.24 9.58
N ALA A 327 -3.68 1.45 8.30
CA ALA A 327 -5.01 1.75 7.79
C ALA A 327 -5.99 0.59 8.00
N HIS A 328 -7.21 0.89 8.46
CA HIS A 328 -8.22 -0.12 8.72
C HIS A 328 -9.59 0.19 8.09
N ASP A 329 -9.89 1.46 7.80
CA ASP A 329 -11.14 1.89 7.18
C ASP A 329 -10.87 2.96 6.13
N CYS A 330 -10.96 2.58 4.88
CA CYS A 330 -10.72 3.43 3.71
C CYS A 330 -11.97 3.56 2.82
N ASN A 331 -13.16 3.29 3.34
CA ASN A 331 -14.44 3.29 2.59
C ASN A 331 -14.69 4.59 1.81
N GLU A 332 -14.34 5.75 2.40
CA GLU A 332 -14.57 7.05 1.80
C GLU A 332 -13.43 7.50 0.87
N THR A 333 -12.37 6.72 0.77
CA THR A 333 -11.24 6.98 -0.13
C THR A 333 -11.48 6.25 -1.45
N PRO A 334 -11.42 6.92 -2.61
CA PRO A 334 -11.60 6.24 -3.90
C PRO A 334 -10.65 5.05 -4.06
N GLY A 335 -11.18 3.88 -4.39
CA GLY A 335 -10.41 2.64 -4.50
C GLY A 335 -10.06 1.98 -3.17
N GLY A 336 -10.61 2.49 -2.07
CA GLY A 336 -10.36 1.98 -0.72
C GLY A 336 -11.19 0.75 -0.35
N PHE A 337 -10.97 0.28 0.86
CA PHE A 337 -11.55 -0.95 1.44
C PHE A 337 -12.35 -0.64 2.72
N PRO A 338 -13.35 -1.49 3.03
CA PRO A 338 -14.15 -1.33 4.24
C PRO A 338 -13.35 -1.69 5.50
N ASP A 339 -13.82 -1.19 6.65
CA ASP A 339 -13.31 -1.62 7.95
C ASP A 339 -13.54 -3.13 8.13
N ARG A 340 -12.44 -3.85 8.37
CA ARG A 340 -12.44 -5.31 8.55
C ARG A 340 -11.87 -5.73 9.90
N GLY A 341 -11.48 -4.76 10.73
CA GLY A 341 -10.75 -5.01 11.97
C GLY A 341 -9.26 -5.33 11.76
N ASP A 342 -8.84 -5.69 10.56
CA ASP A 342 -7.44 -5.90 10.20
C ASP A 342 -6.80 -4.59 9.73
N ARG A 343 -5.49 -4.49 9.86
CA ARG A 343 -4.71 -3.30 9.47
C ARG A 343 -3.94 -3.57 8.20
N GLN A 344 -4.00 -2.64 7.26
CA GLN A 344 -3.14 -2.58 6.08
C GLN A 344 -2.00 -1.60 6.33
N HIS A 345 -0.77 -2.10 6.34
CA HIS A 345 0.38 -1.30 6.76
C HIS A 345 1.05 -0.52 5.63
N PHE A 346 0.85 -0.91 4.38
CA PHE A 346 1.31 -0.15 3.23
C PHE A 346 0.17 0.25 2.32
N LEU A 347 0.20 1.49 1.84
CA LEU A 347 -0.71 1.99 0.82
C LEU A 347 0.06 2.73 -0.28
N ALA A 348 -0.44 2.61 -1.51
CA ALA A 348 -0.06 3.44 -2.64
C ALA A 348 -1.29 4.23 -3.11
N GLN A 349 -1.17 5.55 -3.26
CA GLN A 349 -2.26 6.43 -3.66
C GLN A 349 -1.81 7.34 -4.80
N ARG A 350 -2.71 7.77 -5.65
CA ARG A 350 -2.41 8.82 -6.62
C ARG A 350 -2.20 10.15 -5.89
N VAL A 351 -1.10 10.84 -6.17
CA VAL A 351 -0.81 12.15 -5.53
C VAL A 351 -1.86 13.22 -5.86
N GLU A 352 -2.62 13.07 -6.96
CA GLU A 352 -3.57 14.06 -7.46
C GLU A 352 -4.90 14.05 -6.74
N ASP A 353 -5.46 12.87 -6.50
CA ASP A 353 -6.85 12.68 -6.06
C ASP A 353 -7.01 11.69 -4.90
N ARG A 354 -5.90 11.28 -4.27
CA ARG A 354 -5.84 10.29 -3.17
C ARG A 354 -6.39 8.90 -3.49
N ARG A 355 -6.76 8.57 -4.75
CA ARG A 355 -7.24 7.24 -5.13
C ARG A 355 -6.22 6.18 -4.73
N ILE A 356 -6.65 5.17 -3.99
CA ILE A 356 -5.83 4.01 -3.63
C ILE A 356 -5.62 3.17 -4.90
N LEU A 357 -4.36 2.86 -5.18
CA LEU A 357 -3.95 1.96 -6.25
C LEU A 357 -4.02 0.52 -5.76
N HIS A 358 -4.17 -0.41 -6.66
CA HIS A 358 -4.13 -1.83 -6.32
C HIS A 358 -2.68 -2.24 -6.04
N TRP A 359 -2.24 -2.04 -4.80
CA TRP A 359 -0.92 -2.35 -4.29
C TRP A 359 -1.01 -2.56 -2.78
N PHE A 360 -1.00 -3.82 -2.36
CA PHE A 360 -1.32 -4.25 -1.00
C PHE A 360 -0.29 -5.23 -0.43
N PRO A 361 1.02 -4.93 -0.46
CA PRO A 361 1.95 -5.66 0.40
C PRO A 361 1.59 -5.35 1.84
N ASP A 362 1.82 -6.29 2.75
CA ASP A 362 1.47 -6.08 4.14
C ASP A 362 2.57 -6.53 5.09
N THR A 363 2.49 -6.06 6.34
CA THR A 363 3.34 -6.47 7.45
C THR A 363 2.48 -6.76 8.66
N ASN A 364 3.06 -7.42 9.67
CA ASN A 364 2.46 -7.38 11.01
C ASN A 364 2.85 -6.09 11.76
N GLY A 365 2.22 -5.83 12.91
CA GLY A 365 2.57 -4.70 13.78
C GLY A 365 4.00 -4.82 14.35
N GLY A 366 4.46 -6.03 14.64
CA GLY A 366 5.81 -6.33 15.06
C GLY A 366 6.15 -5.98 16.50
N LEU A 367 7.34 -5.43 16.71
CA LEU A 367 7.92 -5.11 18.02
C LEU A 367 7.40 -3.75 18.54
N GLY A 368 7.73 -3.43 19.80
CA GLY A 368 7.57 -2.08 20.35
C GLY A 368 6.13 -1.57 20.39
N GLU A 369 5.82 -0.53 19.63
CA GLU A 369 4.49 0.13 19.60
C GLU A 369 3.49 -0.58 18.68
N GLN A 370 3.93 -1.62 17.96
CA GLN A 370 3.12 -2.45 17.05
C GLN A 370 2.47 -1.65 15.91
N VAL A 371 3.20 -0.70 15.35
CA VAL A 371 2.74 0.12 14.22
C VAL A 371 3.28 -0.35 12.87
N GLY A 372 4.07 -1.43 12.84
CA GLY A 372 4.62 -2.00 11.61
C GLY A 372 5.73 -1.13 10.99
N PRO A 373 5.60 -0.71 9.71
CA PRO A 373 6.60 0.12 9.04
C PRO A 373 6.57 1.57 9.54
N ARG A 374 7.74 2.19 9.66
CA ARG A 374 7.92 3.55 10.21
C ARG A 374 8.53 4.53 9.24
N ILE A 375 9.27 4.06 8.24
CA ILE A 375 10.02 4.90 7.32
C ILE A 375 10.09 4.29 5.92
N LEU A 376 9.95 5.12 4.91
CA LEU A 376 10.06 4.77 3.49
C LEU A 376 11.13 5.62 2.82
N VAL A 377 11.93 5.02 1.94
CA VAL A 377 12.84 5.73 1.02
C VAL A 377 12.87 5.03 -0.33
N VAL A 378 13.06 5.78 -1.41
CA VAL A 378 13.33 5.23 -2.74
C VAL A 378 14.74 5.56 -3.14
N SER A 379 15.45 4.60 -3.69
CA SER A 379 16.74 4.78 -4.31
C SER A 379 16.89 3.86 -5.51
N ARG A 380 17.29 4.45 -6.66
CA ARG A 380 17.53 3.70 -7.90
C ARG A 380 16.41 2.76 -8.33
N GLY A 381 15.14 3.20 -8.23
CA GLY A 381 13.99 2.40 -8.62
C GLY A 381 13.66 1.25 -7.65
N VAL A 382 14.14 1.29 -6.42
CA VAL A 382 13.78 0.34 -5.36
C VAL A 382 13.21 1.10 -4.17
N LEU A 383 12.00 0.74 -3.77
CA LEU A 383 11.35 1.19 -2.54
C LEU A 383 11.86 0.36 -1.37
N TRP A 384 12.38 1.03 -0.35
CA TRP A 384 12.79 0.45 0.92
C TRP A 384 11.83 0.87 2.01
N ALA A 385 11.47 -0.07 2.86
CA ALA A 385 10.67 0.17 4.06
C ALA A 385 11.40 -0.37 5.29
N GLY A 386 11.39 0.42 6.36
CA GLY A 386 11.95 0.05 7.65
C GLY A 386 10.95 0.27 8.77
N GLY A 387 11.04 -0.53 9.85
CA GLY A 387 10.11 -0.41 10.97
C GLY A 387 10.36 -1.41 12.06
N GLU A 388 9.28 -1.82 12.71
CA GLU A 388 9.29 -2.78 13.82
C GLU A 388 8.63 -4.12 13.48
N PHE A 389 8.14 -4.27 12.25
CA PHE A 389 7.53 -5.51 11.76
C PHE A 389 8.49 -6.72 11.83
N THR A 390 7.90 -7.91 11.94
CA THR A 390 8.63 -9.19 11.95
C THR A 390 8.20 -10.13 10.82
N GLU A 391 7.19 -9.70 10.05
CA GLU A 391 6.65 -10.41 8.88
C GLU A 391 6.35 -9.42 7.75
N VAL A 392 6.53 -9.89 6.51
CA VAL A 392 6.13 -9.19 5.28
C VAL A 392 5.43 -10.20 4.37
N ASN A 393 4.22 -9.90 3.91
CA ASN A 393 3.42 -10.81 3.09
C ASN A 393 3.34 -12.22 3.72
N GLU A 394 3.07 -12.28 5.04
CA GLU A 394 2.96 -13.52 5.82
C GLU A 394 4.26 -14.36 5.89
N GLN A 395 5.38 -13.80 5.45
CA GLN A 395 6.69 -14.45 5.51
C GLN A 395 7.57 -13.79 6.60
N PRO A 396 8.35 -14.57 7.35
CA PRO A 396 9.28 -14.04 8.34
C PRO A 396 10.29 -13.07 7.72
N GLN A 397 10.19 -11.79 8.07
CA GLN A 397 11.08 -10.73 7.60
C GLN A 397 11.08 -9.57 8.60
N GLN A 398 12.20 -9.31 9.26
CA GLN A 398 12.23 -8.36 10.38
C GLN A 398 12.91 -7.04 10.01
N GLY A 399 12.23 -5.94 10.33
CA GLY A 399 12.74 -4.57 10.40
C GLY A 399 13.02 -3.89 9.08
N LEU A 400 13.34 -4.60 8.02
CA LEU A 400 13.60 -4.08 6.67
C LEU A 400 12.93 -4.92 5.59
N THR A 401 12.39 -4.27 4.56
CA THR A 401 11.93 -4.91 3.33
C THR A 401 12.15 -3.99 2.12
N ARG A 402 12.09 -4.55 0.91
CA ARG A 402 12.28 -3.83 -0.36
C ARG A 402 11.29 -4.29 -1.40
N PHE A 403 10.87 -3.37 -2.26
CA PHE A 403 9.99 -3.63 -3.40
C PHE A 403 10.59 -3.04 -4.67
N GLY A 404 10.53 -3.79 -5.78
CA GLY A 404 11.03 -3.38 -7.09
C GLY A 404 9.91 -3.24 -8.11
N ASP A 405 10.29 -3.04 -9.39
CA ASP A 405 9.31 -2.92 -10.48
C ASP A 405 8.89 -4.28 -11.07
N LYS A 406 9.60 -5.36 -10.69
CA LYS A 406 9.42 -6.67 -11.28
C LYS A 406 8.42 -7.47 -10.46
N ASP A 407 7.27 -7.76 -11.06
CA ASP A 407 6.28 -8.68 -10.56
C ASP A 407 6.79 -10.12 -10.66
N THR A 408 6.85 -10.82 -9.54
CA THR A 408 7.31 -12.21 -9.39
C THR A 408 6.33 -13.05 -8.57
N GLY A 409 5.31 -12.45 -7.97
CA GLY A 409 4.28 -13.09 -7.19
C GLY A 409 3.25 -13.79 -8.07
N ALA A 410 2.66 -14.86 -7.57
CA ALA A 410 1.52 -15.50 -8.20
C ALA A 410 0.26 -15.17 -7.41
N PRO A 411 -0.92 -15.17 -8.06
CA PRO A 411 -2.16 -14.91 -7.35
C PRO A 411 -2.33 -15.71 -6.07
N GLU A 412 -2.75 -15.02 -5.03
CA GLU A 412 -2.93 -15.55 -3.68
C GLU A 412 -4.19 -16.44 -3.61
N GLU A 413 -4.12 -17.44 -2.74
CA GLU A 413 -5.22 -18.37 -2.50
C GLU A 413 -5.81 -18.96 -3.79
N PRO A 414 -5.08 -19.87 -4.48
CA PRO A 414 -5.54 -20.50 -5.72
C PRO A 414 -6.96 -21.06 -5.58
N PRO A 415 -7.84 -20.84 -6.59
CA PRO A 415 -9.25 -21.20 -6.46
C PRO A 415 -9.44 -22.71 -6.40
N THR A 416 -10.43 -23.15 -5.61
CA THR A 416 -10.89 -24.55 -5.57
C THR A 416 -12.24 -24.65 -6.26
N LEU A 417 -12.34 -25.56 -7.23
CA LEU A 417 -13.60 -25.85 -7.93
C LEU A 417 -14.58 -26.62 -7.03
N SER A 418 -15.84 -26.22 -7.11
CA SER A 418 -16.98 -26.97 -6.55
C SER A 418 -18.05 -27.21 -7.62
N LEU A 419 -18.82 -28.28 -7.47
CA LEU A 419 -19.99 -28.53 -8.29
C LEU A 419 -21.16 -27.70 -7.73
N SER A 420 -21.67 -26.77 -8.54
CA SER A 420 -22.85 -25.97 -8.18
C SER A 420 -24.16 -26.63 -8.63
N ALA A 421 -24.18 -27.21 -9.84
CA ALA A 421 -25.30 -27.97 -10.36
C ALA A 421 -24.84 -28.99 -11.40
N SER A 422 -25.58 -30.09 -11.54
CA SER A 422 -25.38 -31.07 -12.61
C SER A 422 -26.73 -31.58 -13.09
N GLU A 423 -26.97 -31.40 -14.39
CA GLU A 423 -28.18 -31.81 -15.09
C GLU A 423 -27.81 -32.65 -16.31
N PRO A 424 -28.73 -33.43 -16.92
CA PRO A 424 -28.44 -34.12 -18.17
C PRO A 424 -27.93 -33.18 -19.25
N GLY A 425 -26.66 -33.30 -19.60
CA GLY A 425 -26.00 -32.47 -20.61
C GLY A 425 -25.38 -31.18 -20.13
N LYS A 426 -25.43 -30.85 -18.81
CA LYS A 426 -24.88 -29.62 -18.27
C LYS A 426 -24.17 -29.84 -16.92
N VAL A 427 -23.04 -29.16 -16.74
CA VAL A 427 -22.29 -29.12 -15.48
C VAL A 427 -22.03 -27.66 -15.13
N THR A 428 -22.51 -27.19 -13.99
CA THR A 428 -22.22 -25.84 -13.49
C THR A 428 -21.20 -25.93 -12.37
N LEU A 429 -20.04 -25.33 -12.61
CA LEU A 429 -18.95 -25.20 -11.66
C LEU A 429 -19.03 -23.85 -10.95
N ALA A 430 -18.55 -23.81 -9.71
CA ALA A 430 -18.40 -22.58 -8.95
C ALA A 430 -17.05 -22.54 -8.24
N TRP A 431 -16.53 -21.33 -8.06
CA TRP A 431 -15.32 -21.05 -7.26
C TRP A 431 -15.36 -19.64 -6.70
N ARG A 432 -14.56 -19.37 -5.69
CA ARG A 432 -14.31 -18.02 -5.19
C ARG A 432 -13.15 -17.42 -5.97
N ALA A 433 -13.21 -16.13 -6.32
CA ALA A 433 -12.10 -15.44 -6.97
C ALA A 433 -10.85 -15.49 -6.06
N ALA A 434 -9.69 -15.80 -6.65
CA ALA A 434 -8.40 -15.50 -6.08
C ALA A 434 -8.21 -13.97 -6.01
N TRP A 435 -7.17 -13.51 -5.39
CA TRP A 435 -6.77 -12.10 -5.41
C TRP A 435 -5.26 -12.02 -5.61
N ASP A 436 -4.77 -10.84 -5.91
CA ASP A 436 -3.35 -10.56 -6.05
C ASP A 436 -3.01 -9.27 -5.32
N ARG A 437 -1.75 -9.08 -4.93
CA ARG A 437 -1.32 -7.93 -4.13
C ARG A 437 -1.12 -6.67 -4.96
N ASP A 438 -0.85 -6.80 -6.26
CA ASP A 438 -0.61 -5.68 -7.19
C ASP A 438 -1.34 -5.80 -8.54
N ASP A 439 -2.02 -6.93 -8.80
CA ASP A 439 -2.84 -7.13 -9.97
C ASP A 439 -4.35 -7.21 -9.65
N ALA A 440 -5.10 -6.19 -10.10
CA ALA A 440 -6.54 -6.10 -9.84
C ALA A 440 -7.36 -7.09 -10.65
N VAL A 441 -6.89 -7.53 -11.82
CA VAL A 441 -7.64 -8.37 -12.76
C VAL A 441 -6.93 -9.70 -12.98
N LEU A 442 -7.57 -10.78 -12.56
CA LEU A 442 -7.04 -12.13 -12.71
C LEU A 442 -7.75 -12.91 -13.79
N THR A 443 -7.01 -13.76 -14.48
CA THR A 443 -7.48 -14.64 -15.56
C THR A 443 -7.56 -16.08 -15.07
N TYR A 444 -8.74 -16.69 -15.17
CA TYR A 444 -9.06 -18.07 -14.78
C TYR A 444 -9.15 -18.95 -16.00
N ARG A 445 -8.36 -20.03 -16.05
CA ARG A 445 -8.34 -21.05 -17.11
C ARG A 445 -8.96 -22.32 -16.57
N ILE A 446 -10.09 -22.76 -17.12
CA ILE A 446 -10.78 -23.99 -16.69
C ILE A 446 -10.46 -25.10 -17.70
N TYR A 447 -10.06 -26.22 -17.17
CA TYR A 447 -9.68 -27.42 -17.91
C TYR A 447 -10.71 -28.53 -17.67
N ARG A 448 -11.10 -29.20 -18.74
CA ARG A 448 -11.88 -30.44 -18.70
C ARG A 448 -11.06 -31.57 -19.33
N ASP A 449 -10.85 -32.66 -18.59
CA ASP A 449 -10.07 -33.83 -19.03
C ASP A 449 -8.67 -33.43 -19.54
N GLY A 450 -8.03 -32.46 -18.84
CA GLY A 450 -6.71 -31.94 -19.18
C GLY A 450 -6.68 -30.89 -20.30
N LYS A 451 -7.79 -30.63 -21.01
CA LYS A 451 -7.88 -29.64 -22.11
C LYS A 451 -8.52 -28.33 -21.61
N LEU A 452 -7.97 -27.20 -22.01
CA LEU A 452 -8.54 -25.87 -21.76
C LEU A 452 -9.90 -25.76 -22.47
N VAL A 453 -10.96 -25.41 -21.73
CA VAL A 453 -12.32 -25.29 -22.27
C VAL A 453 -12.89 -23.89 -22.17
N VAL A 454 -12.44 -23.09 -21.21
CA VAL A 454 -12.87 -21.67 -21.09
C VAL A 454 -11.82 -20.86 -20.34
N THR A 455 -11.77 -19.58 -20.68
CA THR A 455 -11.01 -18.53 -19.96
C THR A 455 -11.99 -17.46 -19.49
N LYS A 456 -11.86 -17.03 -18.24
CA LYS A 456 -12.65 -15.96 -17.63
C LYS A 456 -11.72 -14.96 -16.95
N ALA A 457 -12.03 -13.66 -17.03
CA ALA A 457 -11.32 -12.64 -16.29
C ALA A 457 -12.25 -12.04 -15.21
N LYS A 458 -11.67 -11.64 -14.09
CA LYS A 458 -12.41 -11.02 -12.99
C LYS A 458 -11.51 -10.13 -12.15
N SER A 459 -12.00 -8.91 -11.85
CA SER A 459 -11.37 -8.06 -10.82
C SER A 459 -11.70 -8.58 -9.44
N SER A 460 -10.71 -8.56 -8.55
CA SER A 460 -10.82 -8.97 -7.15
C SER A 460 -9.79 -8.23 -6.30
N ALA A 461 -9.98 -8.24 -5.00
CA ALA A 461 -9.03 -7.73 -4.02
C ALA A 461 -9.16 -8.57 -2.72
N PHE A 462 -8.22 -8.42 -1.79
CA PHE A 462 -8.24 -9.22 -0.55
C PHE A 462 -9.54 -9.06 0.25
N TRP A 463 -10.25 -7.94 0.10
CA TRP A 463 -11.55 -7.67 0.74
C TRP A 463 -12.77 -7.98 -0.14
N ASP A 464 -12.59 -8.04 -1.48
CA ASP A 464 -13.66 -8.31 -2.44
C ASP A 464 -13.29 -9.48 -3.35
N ARG A 465 -13.78 -10.66 -2.98
CA ARG A 465 -13.52 -11.94 -3.68
C ARG A 465 -14.84 -12.56 -4.12
N PRO A 466 -15.40 -12.12 -5.26
CA PRO A 466 -16.71 -12.56 -5.71
C PRO A 466 -16.75 -14.05 -6.04
N LYS A 467 -17.92 -14.66 -5.84
CA LYS A 467 -18.22 -16.01 -6.33
C LYS A 467 -18.37 -15.96 -7.85
N MET A 468 -17.66 -16.84 -8.53
CA MET A 468 -17.72 -17.05 -9.98
C MET A 468 -18.39 -18.37 -10.30
N THR A 469 -19.07 -18.44 -11.44
CA THR A 469 -19.68 -19.68 -11.97
C THR A 469 -19.45 -19.81 -13.45
N TRP A 470 -19.46 -21.04 -13.94
CA TRP A 470 -19.46 -21.35 -15.36
C TRP A 470 -20.18 -22.66 -15.62
N THR A 471 -21.01 -22.69 -16.68
CA THR A 471 -21.75 -23.89 -17.09
C THR A 471 -21.12 -24.46 -18.35
N ASP A 472 -20.74 -25.72 -18.27
CA ASP A 472 -20.23 -26.53 -19.38
C ASP A 472 -21.33 -27.37 -20.00
N SER A 473 -21.35 -27.48 -21.34
CA SER A 473 -22.22 -28.36 -22.09
C SER A 473 -21.47 -29.64 -22.44
N VAL A 474 -21.96 -30.75 -21.92
CA VAL A 474 -21.32 -32.07 -22.03
C VAL A 474 -22.34 -33.18 -22.36
N ALA A 475 -21.92 -34.35 -22.73
CA ALA A 475 -22.83 -35.47 -22.99
C ALA A 475 -23.54 -35.92 -21.69
N ALA A 476 -24.85 -36.15 -21.76
CA ALA A 476 -25.60 -36.73 -20.64
C ALA A 476 -25.07 -38.16 -20.36
N GLY A 477 -24.86 -38.48 -19.08
CA GLY A 477 -24.31 -39.73 -18.60
C GLY A 477 -22.78 -39.84 -18.70
N SER A 478 -22.09 -38.79 -19.14
CA SER A 478 -20.61 -38.78 -19.20
C SER A 478 -19.98 -38.53 -17.81
N ARG A 479 -18.67 -38.76 -17.73
CA ARG A 479 -17.84 -38.47 -16.56
C ARG A 479 -16.66 -37.60 -16.99
N HIS A 480 -16.41 -36.52 -16.27
CA HIS A 480 -15.35 -35.56 -16.56
C HIS A 480 -14.54 -35.20 -15.32
N GLN A 481 -13.29 -34.79 -15.56
CA GLN A 481 -12.42 -34.20 -14.56
C GLN A 481 -12.19 -32.72 -14.88
N TYR A 482 -12.50 -31.84 -13.93
CA TYR A 482 -12.30 -30.40 -14.04
C TYR A 482 -11.19 -29.91 -13.14
N ALA A 483 -10.37 -28.99 -13.62
CA ALA A 483 -9.36 -28.27 -12.86
C ALA A 483 -9.38 -26.80 -13.25
N ILE A 484 -8.92 -25.93 -12.35
CA ILE A 484 -8.82 -24.49 -12.60
C ILE A 484 -7.40 -24.00 -12.30
N GLU A 485 -6.97 -23.02 -13.04
CA GLU A 485 -5.70 -22.32 -12.91
C GLU A 485 -5.99 -20.81 -12.96
N VAL A 486 -5.26 -20.01 -12.21
CA VAL A 486 -5.38 -18.55 -12.19
C VAL A 486 -4.02 -17.91 -12.46
N THR A 487 -4.03 -16.82 -13.22
CA THR A 487 -2.84 -16.04 -13.57
C THR A 487 -3.16 -14.53 -13.54
N ASP A 488 -2.19 -13.72 -13.12
CA ASP A 488 -2.18 -12.26 -13.26
C ASP A 488 -1.79 -11.80 -14.69
N GLY A 489 -1.22 -12.69 -15.49
CA GLY A 489 -0.70 -12.45 -16.84
C GLY A 489 0.82 -12.65 -16.92
N THR A 490 1.54 -12.48 -15.81
CA THR A 490 2.99 -12.68 -15.66
C THR A 490 3.27 -14.02 -14.98
N ASN A 491 2.62 -14.27 -13.86
CA ASN A 491 2.79 -15.43 -13.01
C ASN A 491 1.52 -16.30 -13.01
N THR A 492 1.63 -17.53 -12.58
CA THR A 492 0.50 -18.47 -12.54
C THR A 492 0.55 -19.27 -11.26
N ALA A 493 -0.53 -19.23 -10.50
CA ALA A 493 -0.68 -20.05 -9.32
C ALA A 493 -0.85 -21.53 -9.66
N ALA A 494 -0.53 -22.39 -8.72
CA ALA A 494 -0.65 -23.84 -8.92
C ALA A 494 -2.07 -24.24 -9.33
N ARG A 495 -2.19 -25.13 -10.32
CA ARG A 495 -3.48 -25.67 -10.76
C ARG A 495 -4.18 -26.39 -9.60
N SER A 496 -5.49 -26.19 -9.47
CA SER A 496 -6.31 -26.85 -8.45
C SER A 496 -6.27 -28.38 -8.57
N ARG A 497 -6.61 -29.07 -7.49
CA ARG A 497 -6.94 -30.50 -7.55
C ARG A 497 -8.12 -30.70 -8.50
N SER A 498 -8.14 -31.86 -9.19
CA SER A 498 -9.20 -32.22 -10.11
C SER A 498 -10.51 -32.53 -9.36
N LEU A 499 -11.60 -31.92 -9.82
CA LEU A 499 -12.96 -32.23 -9.41
C LEU A 499 -13.58 -33.24 -10.41
N THR A 500 -13.92 -34.44 -9.96
CA THR A 500 -14.61 -35.44 -10.79
C THR A 500 -16.11 -35.19 -10.74
N VAL A 501 -16.75 -35.11 -11.90
CA VAL A 501 -18.20 -34.92 -12.06
C VAL A 501 -18.79 -36.04 -12.90
N ASN A 502 -19.81 -36.73 -12.38
CA ASN A 502 -20.64 -37.67 -13.14
C ASN A 502 -21.91 -36.93 -13.58
N VAL A 503 -22.11 -36.82 -14.88
CA VAL A 503 -23.25 -36.12 -15.49
C VAL A 503 -24.49 -37.02 -15.47
N PRO A 504 -25.66 -36.56 -14.97
CA PRO A 504 -26.85 -37.35 -14.99
C PRO A 504 -27.26 -37.82 -16.40
N LYS A 505 -27.82 -39.01 -16.49
CA LYS A 505 -28.42 -39.52 -17.74
C LYS A 505 -29.76 -38.81 -17.99
N LYS A 506 -30.13 -38.64 -19.25
CA LYS A 506 -31.49 -38.21 -19.59
C LYS A 506 -32.49 -39.26 -19.05
N PRO A 507 -33.62 -38.81 -18.46
CA PRO A 507 -34.70 -39.75 -18.13
C PRO A 507 -35.09 -40.55 -19.38
N ALA A 508 -35.36 -41.84 -19.21
CA ALA A 508 -35.93 -42.65 -20.32
C ALA A 508 -37.27 -42.02 -20.71
N GLN A 509 -37.46 -41.74 -21.96
CA GLN A 509 -38.79 -41.37 -22.46
C GLN A 509 -39.70 -42.60 -22.27
N THR A 510 -40.63 -42.51 -21.37
CA THR A 510 -41.71 -43.48 -21.28
C THR A 510 -42.56 -43.29 -22.55
N THR A 511 -42.35 -44.12 -23.55
CA THR A 511 -43.32 -44.25 -24.66
C THR A 511 -44.58 -44.86 -24.06
N THR A 512 -45.51 -43.99 -23.72
CA THR A 512 -46.92 -44.42 -23.49
C THR A 512 -47.42 -44.94 -24.83
N ALA A 513 -47.54 -46.29 -24.97
CA ALA A 513 -48.29 -46.89 -26.06
C ALA A 513 -49.73 -46.34 -26.03
N PRO A 514 -50.35 -46.08 -27.20
CA PRO A 514 -51.71 -45.60 -27.23
C PRO A 514 -52.63 -46.68 -26.63
N ALA A 515 -53.35 -46.35 -25.61
CA ALA A 515 -54.41 -47.20 -25.04
C ALA A 515 -55.48 -47.44 -26.08
N GLN A 516 -55.65 -48.72 -26.47
CA GLN A 516 -56.81 -49.16 -27.27
C GLN A 516 -58.08 -48.89 -26.49
N GLY A 517 -59.07 -48.30 -27.18
CA GLY A 517 -60.33 -47.89 -26.62
C GLY A 517 -61.17 -49.00 -26.08
N ALA A 518 -61.84 -48.73 -24.98
CA ALA A 518 -63.00 -49.47 -24.49
C ALA A 518 -64.20 -48.51 -24.39
N PRO A 519 -65.42 -48.98 -24.60
CA PRO A 519 -66.54 -48.15 -25.01
C PRO A 519 -67.21 -47.43 -23.87
N ALA A 520 -67.88 -46.37 -24.24
CA ALA A 520 -68.65 -45.47 -23.40
C ALA A 520 -69.88 -46.13 -22.76
N GLN A 521 -70.11 -45.92 -21.46
CA GLN A 521 -71.46 -46.05 -20.86
C GLN A 521 -71.68 -44.89 -19.87
N GLY A 522 -72.77 -44.17 -20.14
CA GLY A 522 -73.78 -43.70 -19.16
C GLY A 522 -73.44 -42.47 -18.33
N ALA A 523 -74.03 -41.36 -18.74
CA ALA A 523 -74.21 -40.17 -17.93
C ALA A 523 -75.08 -40.40 -16.69
N GLN A 524 -74.73 -39.79 -15.56
CA GLN A 524 -75.70 -39.29 -14.60
C GLN A 524 -75.12 -38.07 -13.86
N SER A 525 -75.94 -37.05 -13.88
CA SER A 525 -75.79 -35.74 -13.23
C SER A 525 -76.01 -35.80 -11.73
N ALA A 526 -75.27 -35.05 -10.95
CA ALA A 526 -75.73 -34.40 -9.73
C ALA A 526 -74.80 -33.29 -9.29
N GLN A 527 -75.28 -32.09 -9.41
CA GLN A 527 -75.47 -30.94 -8.50
C GLN A 527 -74.36 -30.57 -7.51
N THR A 528 -73.89 -29.32 -7.79
CA THR A 528 -73.61 -28.18 -6.88
C THR A 528 -73.62 -28.37 -5.40
N THR A 529 -72.55 -27.97 -4.73
CA THR A 529 -72.62 -27.01 -3.60
C THR A 529 -71.24 -26.39 -3.38
N GLN A 530 -71.16 -25.10 -3.48
CA GLN A 530 -70.25 -24.25 -2.74
C GLN A 530 -70.81 -24.18 -1.30
N PRO A 531 -70.04 -24.05 -0.22
CA PRO A 531 -69.71 -22.72 0.27
C PRO A 531 -68.41 -22.60 1.08
N ASP A 532 -68.11 -21.30 1.26
CA ASP A 532 -67.57 -20.62 2.44
C ASP A 532 -66.09 -20.56 2.70
N GLU A 533 -65.62 -19.35 2.51
CA GLU A 533 -64.54 -18.68 3.22
C GLU A 533 -64.78 -18.64 4.74
N PRO A 534 -63.83 -18.75 5.61
CA PRO A 534 -63.75 -17.72 6.64
C PRO A 534 -62.34 -17.18 7.01
N ALA A 535 -62.36 -15.85 7.08
CA ALA A 535 -61.87 -14.99 8.17
C ALA A 535 -60.43 -15.11 8.69
N GLN A 536 -59.74 -14.00 8.56
CA GLN A 536 -58.60 -13.54 9.36
C GLN A 536 -58.94 -13.46 10.86
N PRO A 537 -57.97 -13.58 11.75
CA PRO A 537 -58.01 -12.82 13.00
C PRO A 537 -56.83 -11.84 13.20
N ALA A 538 -57.24 -10.76 13.70
CA ALA A 538 -56.75 -9.55 14.29
C ALA A 538 -55.39 -9.53 14.97
N LYS A 539 -54.80 -8.29 14.86
CA LYS A 539 -53.75 -7.69 15.65
C LYS A 539 -53.97 -7.79 17.17
N ARG A 540 -52.92 -8.04 17.92
CA ARG A 540 -52.79 -7.54 19.30
C ARG A 540 -51.51 -6.72 19.48
N ARG A 541 -51.72 -5.49 19.94
CA ARG A 541 -50.78 -4.57 20.55
C ARG A 541 -50.47 -4.97 21.99
N GLY A 542 -49.36 -4.53 22.48
CA GLY A 542 -48.98 -4.44 23.89
C GLY A 542 -47.47 -4.23 23.96
N SER A 543 -46.95 -3.05 24.11
CA SER A 543 -46.75 -2.13 25.24
C SER A 543 -45.85 -2.70 26.34
N GLY A 544 -44.74 -1.99 26.60
CA GLY A 544 -44.23 -1.76 27.93
C GLY A 544 -42.76 -2.06 28.18
N ALA A 545 -41.96 -1.03 28.11
CA ALA A 545 -41.07 -0.49 29.14
C ALA A 545 -40.11 -1.44 29.93
N ARG A 546 -38.84 -1.32 29.78
CA ARG A 546 -37.88 -0.58 30.61
C ARG A 546 -36.51 -0.57 29.94
#